data_bbc011734987f0ed60fa6e0249862a64
#
_entry.id   bbc011734987f0ed60fa6e0249862a64
#
_cell.length_a   1.000
_cell.length_b   1.000
_cell.length_c   1.000
_cell.angle_alpha   90.00
_cell.angle_beta   90.00
_cell.angle_gamma   90.00
#
_symmetry.space_group_name_H-M   'P 1'
#
loop_
_entity.id
_entity.type
_entity.pdbx_description
1 polymer ?
#
loop_
_entity_poly.entity_id
_entity_poly.type
_entity_poly.pdbx_seq_one_letter_code
_entity_poly.pdbx_strand_id
1 'polypeptide(L)'
;MSYREGIIYSLSSPNTNQCYIGCTTKDLKTTFTHLRAYSKRNRGVSSNAIIEAGEAQIEVLETFHDITISALRKELGKVQEKYADVCVNIHRAGRTVKDRYHLDSTKFIERQTKFYEANKDKVLRKLALVNMRKRGLPCTDKVREKYNITQAEIDDCIKR
;
A
#
# COMPACT_ATOMS: atom_id res chain seq x y z
N MET A 1 8.14 -26.69 2.09
CA MET A 1 7.02 -25.77 2.35
C MET A 1 6.19 -26.39 3.46
N SER A 2 5.81 -25.63 4.48
CA SER A 2 4.98 -26.16 5.58
C SER A 2 3.50 -26.01 5.20
N TYR A 3 2.79 -27.12 5.10
CA TYR A 3 1.34 -27.17 4.92
C TYR A 3 0.67 -27.10 6.29
N ARG A 4 -0.44 -26.39 6.38
CA ARG A 4 -1.19 -26.17 7.64
C ARG A 4 -2.68 -26.09 7.35
N GLU A 5 -3.46 -26.21 8.37
CA GLU A 5 -4.85 -25.79 8.34
C GLU A 5 -4.94 -24.28 8.20
N GLY A 6 -5.77 -23.80 7.27
CA GLY A 6 -6.01 -22.40 7.02
C GLY A 6 -7.49 -22.05 7.13
N ILE A 7 -7.80 -20.95 7.79
CA ILE A 7 -9.15 -20.46 7.99
C ILE A 7 -9.27 -19.05 7.41
N ILE A 8 -10.28 -18.82 6.58
CA ILE A 8 -10.74 -17.50 6.21
C ILE A 8 -11.95 -17.17 7.09
N TYR A 9 -11.93 -16.01 7.70
CA TYR A 9 -12.97 -15.58 8.64
C TYR A 9 -13.47 -14.18 8.31
N SER A 10 -14.71 -13.91 8.71
CA SER A 10 -15.27 -12.57 8.80
C SER A 10 -15.25 -12.06 10.23
N LEU A 11 -15.02 -10.78 10.39
CA LEU A 11 -15.23 -10.03 11.62
C LEU A 11 -16.33 -9.00 11.32
N SER A 12 -17.43 -9.09 12.01
CA SER A 12 -18.60 -8.22 11.85
C SER A 12 -19.06 -7.66 13.19
N SER A 13 -19.93 -6.65 13.15
CA SER A 13 -20.59 -6.10 14.34
C SER A 13 -22.02 -5.74 13.95
N PRO A 14 -23.03 -5.96 14.81
CA PRO A 14 -24.40 -5.53 14.56
C PRO A 14 -24.54 -4.00 14.48
N ASN A 15 -23.57 -3.26 14.97
CA ASN A 15 -23.55 -1.81 15.00
C ASN A 15 -23.01 -1.17 13.72
N THR A 16 -22.64 -1.97 12.71
CA THR A 16 -22.14 -1.50 11.40
C THR A 16 -22.49 -2.47 10.29
N ASN A 17 -22.77 -1.93 9.10
CA ASN A 17 -22.98 -2.75 7.89
C ASN A 17 -21.65 -3.21 7.24
N GLN A 18 -20.53 -2.91 7.86
CA GLN A 18 -19.20 -3.23 7.36
C GLN A 18 -18.67 -4.53 7.97
N CYS A 19 -17.79 -5.22 7.26
CA CYS A 19 -17.08 -6.38 7.78
C CYS A 19 -15.58 -6.29 7.44
N TYR A 20 -14.78 -7.00 8.23
CA TYR A 20 -13.37 -7.24 7.93
C TYR A 20 -13.17 -8.71 7.61
N ILE A 21 -12.46 -9.03 6.53
CA ILE A 21 -12.18 -10.41 6.13
C ILE A 21 -10.69 -10.69 6.27
N GLY A 22 -10.36 -11.68 7.09
CA GLY A 22 -8.99 -12.07 7.38
C GLY A 22 -8.75 -13.57 7.20
N CYS A 23 -7.49 -13.97 7.29
CA CYS A 23 -7.13 -15.38 7.34
C CYS A 23 -6.19 -15.68 8.52
N THR A 24 -6.24 -16.90 8.99
CA THR A 24 -5.40 -17.38 10.08
C THR A 24 -5.05 -18.86 9.90
N THR A 25 -3.96 -19.29 10.50
CA THR A 25 -3.58 -20.70 10.68
C THR A 25 -3.69 -21.13 12.15
N LYS A 26 -4.29 -20.27 12.97
CA LYS A 26 -4.57 -20.52 14.39
C LYS A 26 -6.06 -20.68 14.59
N ASP A 27 -6.48 -21.17 15.74
CA ASP A 27 -7.89 -21.19 16.11
C ASP A 27 -8.48 -19.76 16.15
N LEU A 28 -9.80 -19.68 15.91
CA LEU A 28 -10.50 -18.39 15.84
C LEU A 28 -10.53 -17.64 17.17
N LYS A 29 -10.63 -18.35 18.29
CA LYS A 29 -10.68 -17.73 19.62
C LYS A 29 -9.37 -16.98 19.92
N THR A 30 -8.25 -17.64 19.66
CA THR A 30 -6.92 -17.04 19.78
C THR A 30 -6.77 -15.87 18.82
N THR A 31 -7.20 -16.03 17.56
CA THR A 31 -7.16 -14.98 16.54
C THR A 31 -7.97 -13.77 16.97
N PHE A 32 -9.19 -13.96 17.46
CA PHE A 32 -10.06 -12.87 17.92
C PHE A 32 -9.47 -12.13 19.12
N THR A 33 -8.92 -12.86 20.09
CA THR A 33 -8.24 -12.27 21.25
C THR A 33 -7.06 -11.38 20.81
N HIS A 34 -6.28 -11.85 19.84
CA HIS A 34 -5.18 -11.07 19.27
C HIS A 34 -5.66 -9.81 18.54
N LEU A 35 -6.73 -9.90 17.73
CA LEU A 35 -7.31 -8.75 17.05
C LEU A 35 -7.77 -7.68 18.04
N ARG A 36 -8.48 -8.07 19.10
CA ARG A 36 -8.94 -7.15 20.16
C ARG A 36 -7.77 -6.52 20.94
N ALA A 37 -6.73 -7.28 21.25
CA ALA A 37 -5.55 -6.76 21.91
C ALA A 37 -4.73 -5.81 21.02
N TYR A 38 -4.68 -6.11 19.70
CA TYR A 38 -3.97 -5.30 18.72
C TYR A 38 -4.69 -3.98 18.45
N SER A 39 -6.01 -3.99 18.37
CA SER A 39 -6.83 -2.79 18.15
C SER A 39 -6.59 -1.73 19.23
N LYS A 40 -6.42 -2.15 20.49
CA LYS A 40 -6.13 -1.23 21.61
C LYS A 40 -4.77 -0.52 21.50
N ARG A 41 -3.82 -1.10 20.77
CA ARG A 41 -2.42 -0.61 20.65
C ARG A 41 -2.16 0.17 19.37
N ASN A 42 -2.82 -0.21 18.27
CA ASN A 42 -2.53 0.30 16.93
C ASN A 42 -3.79 0.91 16.29
N ARG A 43 -3.83 2.23 16.20
CA ARG A 43 -4.84 2.94 15.42
C ARG A 43 -4.47 2.83 13.93
N GLY A 44 -5.43 2.53 13.07
CA GLY A 44 -5.24 2.49 11.61
C GLY A 44 -5.18 1.10 10.96
N VAL A 45 -5.53 0.06 11.71
CA VAL A 45 -5.76 -1.28 11.14
C VAL A 45 -7.21 -1.43 10.73
N SER A 46 -7.47 -1.99 9.56
CA SER A 46 -8.83 -2.09 8.99
C SER A 46 -9.84 -2.78 9.92
N SER A 47 -9.41 -3.80 10.69
CA SER A 47 -10.26 -4.50 11.66
C SER A 47 -10.70 -3.64 12.85
N ASN A 48 -10.01 -2.51 13.11
CA ASN A 48 -10.33 -1.65 14.26
C ASN A 48 -11.72 -1.02 14.12
N ALA A 49 -12.10 -0.62 12.92
CA ALA A 49 -13.42 -0.04 12.66
C ALA A 49 -14.57 -0.96 13.15
N ILE A 50 -14.41 -2.28 12.98
CA ILE A 50 -15.41 -3.26 13.41
C ILE A 50 -15.35 -3.49 14.93
N ILE A 51 -14.15 -3.54 15.50
CA ILE A 51 -13.96 -3.76 16.95
C ILE A 51 -14.42 -2.54 17.74
N GLU A 52 -14.15 -1.33 17.27
CA GLU A 52 -14.55 -0.05 17.87
C GLU A 52 -16.05 0.20 17.77
N ALA A 53 -16.74 -0.36 16.76
CA ALA A 53 -18.19 -0.34 16.67
C ALA A 53 -18.88 -1.12 17.82
N GLY A 54 -18.14 -1.99 18.52
CA GLY A 54 -18.64 -2.81 19.63
C GLY A 54 -19.29 -4.10 19.17
N GLU A 55 -19.51 -5.01 20.11
CA GLU A 55 -20.18 -6.31 19.89
C GLU A 55 -19.61 -7.11 18.70
N ALA A 56 -18.30 -6.96 18.44
CA ALA A 56 -17.64 -7.62 17.34
C ALA A 56 -17.70 -9.15 17.49
N GLN A 57 -18.07 -9.83 16.41
CA GLN A 57 -18.19 -11.29 16.29
C GLN A 57 -17.27 -11.78 15.18
N ILE A 58 -16.71 -12.98 15.36
CA ILE A 58 -15.84 -13.61 14.39
C ILE A 58 -16.45 -14.94 13.94
N GLU A 59 -16.55 -15.14 12.63
CA GLU A 59 -17.16 -16.33 12.02
C GLU A 59 -16.26 -16.94 10.96
N VAL A 60 -16.27 -18.27 10.82
CA VAL A 60 -15.59 -18.99 9.74
C VAL A 60 -16.36 -18.78 8.44
N LEU A 61 -15.67 -18.34 7.39
CA LEU A 61 -16.21 -18.34 6.04
C LEU A 61 -15.78 -19.59 5.26
N GLU A 62 -14.50 -19.94 5.31
CA GLU A 62 -13.95 -21.09 4.59
C GLU A 62 -12.80 -21.72 5.40
N THR A 63 -12.69 -23.05 5.33
CA THR A 63 -11.60 -23.82 5.94
C THR A 63 -10.85 -24.59 4.87
N PHE A 64 -9.53 -24.59 4.95
CA PHE A 64 -8.63 -25.26 4.02
C PHE A 64 -7.71 -26.21 4.78
N HIS A 65 -7.60 -27.44 4.28
CA HIS A 65 -6.64 -28.42 4.76
C HIS A 65 -5.41 -28.40 3.85
N ASP A 66 -4.23 -28.64 4.43
CA ASP A 66 -2.96 -28.75 3.70
C ASP A 66 -2.66 -27.57 2.76
N ILE A 67 -2.91 -26.35 3.21
CA ILE A 67 -2.68 -25.12 2.44
C ILE A 67 -1.39 -24.42 2.84
N THR A 68 -0.68 -23.84 1.89
CA THR A 68 0.42 -22.92 2.17
C THR A 68 -0.11 -21.52 2.49
N ILE A 69 0.62 -20.75 3.30
CA ILE A 69 0.24 -19.36 3.64
C ILE A 69 0.07 -18.50 2.38
N SER A 70 0.90 -18.73 1.35
CA SER A 70 0.80 -17.99 0.08
C SER A 70 -0.50 -18.31 -0.66
N ALA A 71 -0.88 -19.59 -0.71
CA ALA A 71 -2.14 -20.03 -1.33
C ALA A 71 -3.35 -19.51 -0.53
N LEU A 72 -3.32 -19.62 0.80
CA LEU A 72 -4.37 -19.09 1.68
C LEU A 72 -4.59 -17.59 1.47
N ARG A 73 -3.52 -16.80 1.29
CA ARG A 73 -3.64 -15.37 0.98
C ARG A 73 -4.26 -15.10 -0.39
N LYS A 74 -4.03 -15.97 -1.38
CA LYS A 74 -4.69 -15.85 -2.69
C LYS A 74 -6.19 -16.10 -2.57
N GLU A 75 -6.58 -17.16 -1.85
CA GLU A 75 -7.99 -17.46 -1.60
C GLU A 75 -8.65 -16.33 -0.79
N LEU A 76 -8.01 -15.82 0.25
CA LEU A 76 -8.47 -14.63 0.96
C LEU A 76 -8.76 -13.46 0.01
N GLY A 77 -7.89 -13.21 -0.97
CA GLY A 77 -8.10 -12.14 -1.95
C GLY A 77 -9.36 -12.35 -2.80
N LYS A 78 -9.70 -13.59 -3.15
CA LYS A 78 -10.94 -13.92 -3.87
C LYS A 78 -12.18 -13.70 -3.00
N VAL A 79 -12.10 -14.09 -1.72
CA VAL A 79 -13.20 -13.88 -0.77
C VAL A 79 -13.41 -12.37 -0.53
N GLN A 80 -12.34 -11.61 -0.32
CA GLN A 80 -12.42 -10.14 -0.18
C GLN A 80 -13.06 -9.46 -1.40
N GLU A 81 -12.90 -10.03 -2.61
CA GLU A 81 -13.54 -9.52 -3.82
C GLU A 81 -15.06 -9.73 -3.82
N LYS A 82 -15.53 -10.89 -3.32
CA LYS A 82 -16.95 -11.17 -3.19
C LYS A 82 -17.66 -10.20 -2.23
N TYR A 83 -16.94 -9.70 -1.23
CA TYR A 83 -17.45 -8.78 -0.20
C TYR A 83 -16.97 -7.35 -0.37
N ALA A 84 -16.54 -6.96 -1.58
CA ALA A 84 -15.89 -5.66 -1.83
C ALA A 84 -16.70 -4.45 -1.37
N ASP A 85 -18.04 -4.51 -1.48
CA ASP A 85 -18.95 -3.42 -1.16
C ASP A 85 -19.07 -3.13 0.34
N VAL A 86 -18.83 -4.15 1.18
CA VAL A 86 -18.99 -4.06 2.65
C VAL A 86 -17.69 -4.28 3.41
N CYS A 87 -16.63 -4.64 2.70
CA CYS A 87 -15.35 -5.01 3.30
C CYS A 87 -14.48 -3.79 3.59
N VAL A 88 -14.10 -3.58 4.85
CA VAL A 88 -13.19 -2.49 5.27
C VAL A 88 -11.72 -2.76 4.99
N ASN A 89 -11.37 -3.86 4.37
CA ASN A 89 -9.97 -4.19 4.08
C ASN A 89 -9.35 -3.16 3.14
N ILE A 90 -8.39 -2.37 3.62
CA ILE A 90 -7.68 -1.34 2.83
C ILE A 90 -6.88 -1.99 1.70
N HIS A 91 -6.30 -3.16 1.97
CA HIS A 91 -5.48 -3.89 1.01
C HIS A 91 -6.07 -5.26 0.71
N ARG A 92 -6.27 -5.53 -0.57
CA ARG A 92 -6.66 -6.86 -1.03
C ARG A 92 -5.49 -7.83 -0.87
N ALA A 93 -5.73 -8.96 -0.24
CA ALA A 93 -4.73 -10.00 -0.02
C ALA A 93 -4.34 -10.73 -1.32
N GLY A 94 -3.21 -11.41 -1.31
CA GLY A 94 -2.76 -12.27 -2.41
C GLY A 94 -2.29 -11.55 -3.67
N ARG A 95 -2.37 -10.22 -3.75
CA ARG A 95 -1.83 -9.45 -4.86
C ARG A 95 -0.32 -9.49 -4.88
N THR A 96 0.26 -9.79 -6.04
CA THR A 96 1.69 -9.65 -6.27
C THR A 96 2.07 -8.17 -6.37
N VAL A 97 3.36 -7.87 -6.30
CA VAL A 97 3.87 -6.51 -6.56
C VAL A 97 3.47 -6.05 -7.95
N LYS A 98 3.47 -6.95 -8.94
CA LYS A 98 3.06 -6.70 -10.32
C LYS A 98 1.57 -6.33 -10.40
N ASP A 99 0.70 -7.07 -9.71
CA ASP A 99 -0.74 -6.79 -9.68
C ASP A 99 -1.04 -5.43 -9.05
N ARG A 100 -0.34 -5.08 -7.96
CA ARG A 100 -0.43 -3.75 -7.35
C ARG A 100 0.00 -2.65 -8.31
N TYR A 101 1.09 -2.86 -9.01
CA TYR A 101 1.61 -1.90 -9.98
C TYR A 101 0.61 -1.66 -11.13
N HIS A 102 -0.01 -2.71 -11.67
CA HIS A 102 -1.00 -2.58 -12.74
C HIS A 102 -2.31 -1.90 -12.31
N LEU A 103 -2.80 -2.19 -11.10
CA LEU A 103 -4.05 -1.60 -10.59
C LEU A 103 -3.90 -0.16 -10.11
N ASP A 104 -2.75 0.16 -9.52
CA ASP A 104 -2.45 1.51 -9.03
C ASP A 104 -1.72 2.37 -10.08
N SER A 105 -1.29 1.77 -11.22
CA SER A 105 -0.46 2.46 -12.22
C SER A 105 -1.17 3.67 -12.80
N THR A 106 -2.45 3.58 -13.12
CA THR A 106 -3.22 4.69 -13.69
C THR A 106 -3.26 5.87 -12.72
N LYS A 107 -3.64 5.62 -11.46
CA LYS A 107 -3.67 6.66 -10.41
C LYS A 107 -2.26 7.17 -10.06
N PHE A 108 -1.26 6.29 -10.10
CA PHE A 108 0.12 6.67 -9.87
C PHE A 108 0.64 7.54 -11.01
N ILE A 109 0.40 7.15 -12.26
CA ILE A 109 0.76 7.93 -13.46
C ILE A 109 0.06 9.28 -13.44
N GLU A 110 -1.25 9.34 -13.16
CA GLU A 110 -1.99 10.59 -13.03
C GLU A 110 -1.40 11.52 -11.97
N ARG A 111 -1.06 10.98 -10.79
CA ARG A 111 -0.41 11.77 -9.71
C ARG A 111 0.98 12.24 -10.14
N GLN A 112 1.77 11.39 -10.78
CA GLN A 112 3.10 11.75 -11.28
C GLN A 112 3.01 12.83 -12.37
N THR A 113 2.05 12.69 -13.29
CA THR A 113 1.82 13.66 -14.36
C THR A 113 1.41 15.01 -13.76
N LYS A 114 0.42 15.03 -12.86
CA LYS A 114 0.01 16.26 -12.17
C LYS A 114 1.15 16.89 -11.36
N PHE A 115 1.94 16.08 -10.65
CA PHE A 115 3.11 16.58 -9.92
C PHE A 115 4.16 17.15 -10.86
N TYR A 116 4.45 16.47 -11.97
CA TYR A 116 5.42 16.93 -12.97
C TYR A 116 4.96 18.23 -13.62
N GLU A 117 3.70 18.32 -14.05
CA GLU A 117 3.14 19.55 -14.64
C GLU A 117 3.21 20.73 -13.68
N ALA A 118 2.82 20.53 -12.42
CA ALA A 118 2.86 21.55 -11.38
C ALA A 118 4.28 21.99 -10.98
N ASN A 119 5.29 21.12 -11.17
CA ASN A 119 6.66 21.36 -10.75
C ASN A 119 7.69 21.29 -11.89
N LYS A 120 7.24 21.35 -13.13
CA LYS A 120 8.04 21.11 -14.34
C LYS A 120 9.36 21.86 -14.31
N ASP A 121 9.33 23.16 -14.05
CA ASP A 121 10.55 23.99 -14.05
C ASP A 121 11.51 23.62 -12.93
N LYS A 122 11.00 23.31 -11.73
CA LYS A 122 11.81 22.83 -10.61
C LYS A 122 12.47 21.47 -10.91
N VAL A 123 11.70 20.54 -11.52
CA VAL A 123 12.20 19.21 -11.87
C VAL A 123 13.26 19.31 -12.96
N LEU A 124 13.02 20.11 -14.01
CA LEU A 124 13.97 20.29 -15.11
C LEU A 124 15.24 21.04 -14.66
N ARG A 125 15.10 22.04 -13.79
CA ARG A 125 16.23 22.72 -13.16
C ARG A 125 17.09 21.74 -12.35
N LYS A 126 16.46 20.92 -11.49
CA LYS A 126 17.17 19.91 -10.71
C LYS A 126 17.85 18.87 -11.60
N LEU A 127 17.19 18.45 -12.67
CA LEU A 127 17.75 17.49 -13.63
C LEU A 127 18.98 18.07 -14.35
N ALA A 128 18.93 19.35 -14.76
CA ALA A 128 20.06 20.05 -15.35
C ALA A 128 21.27 20.04 -14.40
N LEU A 129 21.09 20.43 -13.13
CA LEU A 129 22.15 20.42 -12.11
C LEU A 129 22.71 19.01 -11.86
N VAL A 130 21.85 17.97 -11.80
CA VAL A 130 22.27 16.58 -11.63
C VAL A 130 23.07 16.08 -12.84
N ASN A 131 22.67 16.43 -14.06
CA ASN A 131 23.37 16.04 -15.28
C ASN A 131 24.76 16.71 -15.37
N MET A 132 24.87 17.97 -14.98
CA MET A 132 26.15 18.66 -14.86
C MET A 132 27.08 17.94 -13.89
N ARG A 133 26.59 17.61 -12.71
CA ARG A 133 27.35 16.93 -11.66
C ARG A 133 27.78 15.51 -12.06
N LYS A 134 26.86 14.70 -12.61
CA LYS A 134 27.12 13.28 -12.91
C LYS A 134 27.84 13.04 -14.23
N ARG A 135 27.63 13.91 -15.21
CA ARG A 135 28.11 13.71 -16.58
C ARG A 135 29.16 14.73 -17.02
N GLY A 136 29.51 15.69 -16.14
CA GLY A 136 30.42 16.76 -16.48
C GLY A 136 29.94 17.63 -17.65
N LEU A 137 28.63 17.64 -17.93
CA LEU A 137 28.09 18.42 -19.05
C LEU A 137 28.10 19.89 -18.69
N PRO A 138 28.65 20.78 -19.57
CA PRO A 138 28.65 22.21 -19.31
C PRO A 138 27.22 22.75 -19.26
N CYS A 139 26.95 23.67 -18.33
CA CYS A 139 25.73 24.44 -18.34
C CYS A 139 25.77 25.43 -19.49
N THR A 140 25.03 25.15 -20.55
CA THR A 140 24.93 26.14 -21.66
C THR A 140 24.17 27.36 -21.20
N ASP A 141 24.48 28.53 -21.75
CA ASP A 141 23.80 29.81 -21.40
C ASP A 141 22.28 29.69 -21.56
N LYS A 142 21.82 29.00 -22.62
CA LYS A 142 20.38 28.70 -22.83
C LYS A 142 19.73 27.95 -21.68
N VAL A 143 20.43 26.96 -21.09
CA VAL A 143 19.92 26.17 -19.96
C VAL A 143 19.95 27.00 -18.68
N ARG A 144 21.01 27.81 -18.53
CA ARG A 144 21.18 28.71 -17.40
C ARG A 144 20.09 29.78 -17.33
N GLU A 145 19.83 30.46 -18.43
CA GLU A 145 18.77 31.45 -18.54
C GLU A 145 17.38 30.82 -18.36
N LYS A 146 17.11 29.74 -19.09
CA LYS A 146 15.80 29.08 -19.08
C LYS A 146 15.38 28.63 -17.69
N TYR A 147 16.30 28.14 -16.86
CA TYR A 147 16.00 27.58 -15.54
C TYR A 147 16.50 28.44 -14.40
N ASN A 148 16.97 29.68 -14.69
CA ASN A 148 17.47 30.63 -13.73
C ASN A 148 18.52 30.02 -12.76
N ILE A 149 19.52 29.33 -13.35
CA ILE A 149 20.59 28.65 -12.59
C ILE A 149 21.70 29.69 -12.32
N THR A 150 22.02 29.88 -11.05
CA THR A 150 23.06 30.84 -10.63
C THR A 150 24.46 30.23 -10.78
N GLN A 151 25.47 31.10 -10.93
CA GLN A 151 26.87 30.67 -10.99
C GLN A 151 27.28 29.91 -9.72
N ALA A 152 26.81 30.34 -8.56
CA ALA A 152 27.09 29.69 -7.29
C ALA A 152 26.58 28.21 -7.24
N GLU A 153 25.41 27.95 -7.83
CA GLU A 153 24.86 26.57 -7.93
C GLU A 153 25.69 25.70 -8.89
N ILE A 154 26.23 26.28 -9.94
CA ILE A 154 27.13 25.60 -10.87
C ILE A 154 28.43 25.23 -10.15
N ASP A 155 29.03 26.20 -9.45
CA ASP A 155 30.28 26.03 -8.72
C ASP A 155 30.16 24.97 -7.60
N ASP A 156 29.02 24.93 -6.88
CA ASP A 156 28.73 23.89 -5.88
C ASP A 156 28.56 22.50 -6.52
N CYS A 157 28.00 22.42 -7.72
CA CYS A 157 27.89 21.15 -8.46
C CYS A 157 29.26 20.61 -8.92
N ILE A 158 30.23 21.47 -9.21
CA ILE A 158 31.57 21.10 -9.70
C ILE A 158 32.48 20.70 -8.53
N LYS A 159 32.30 21.31 -7.35
CA LYS A 159 33.15 21.08 -6.16
C LYS A 159 32.85 19.77 -5.41
N ARG A 160 31.77 19.11 -5.70
CA ARG A 160 31.34 17.83 -5.06
C ARG A 160 31.46 16.66 -6.03
#